data_b3de2b5af19ad50d69a2e77fe73e5bd5
#
_entry.id   b3de2b5af19ad50d69a2e77fe73e5bd5
#
_cell.length_a   1.000
_cell.length_b   1.000
_cell.length_c   1.000
_cell.angle_alpha   90.00
_cell.angle_beta   90.00
_cell.angle_gamma   90.00
#
_symmetry.space_group_name_H-M   'P 1'
#
loop_
_entity.id
_entity.type
_entity.pdbx_description
1 polymer ?
#
loop_
_entity_poly.entity_id
_entity_poly.type
_entity_poly.pdbx_seq_one_letter_code
_entity_poly.pdbx_strand_id
1 'polypeptide(L)' 'LDSQYMFGDDIIFAPIVNQGQTVKTVYIPDGEWILTKDKKVYTKGFYEITAEFYEFIAFVRKGSDVIECFDN' A
#
# COMPACT_ATOMS: atom_id res chain seq x y z
N LEU A 1 -1.48 -6.34 13.95
CA LEU A 1 -1.06 -5.54 12.82
C LEU A 1 -1.04 -4.08 13.16
N ASP A 2 -0.12 -3.40 12.56
CA ASP A 2 -0.02 -1.97 12.69
C ASP A 2 -1.11 -1.29 11.88
N SER A 3 -1.07 0.03 11.91
CA SER A 3 -2.04 0.84 11.21
C SER A 3 -2.09 0.51 9.73
N GLN A 4 -3.22 0.05 9.30
CA GLN A 4 -3.48 -0.24 7.89
C GLN A 4 -4.95 0.04 7.67
N TYR A 5 -5.26 0.89 6.71
CA TYR A 5 -6.63 1.37 6.51
C TYR A 5 -7.10 1.11 5.10
N MET A 6 -8.39 0.80 4.97
CA MET A 6 -9.04 0.73 3.67
C MET A 6 -9.81 2.01 3.45
N PHE A 7 -9.62 2.61 2.29
CA PHE A 7 -10.42 3.74 1.87
C PHE A 7 -11.30 3.28 0.73
N GLY A 8 -12.58 3.09 1.01
CA GLY A 8 -13.49 2.52 0.04
C GLY A 8 -13.06 1.09 -0.27
N ASP A 9 -13.29 0.65 -1.49
CA ASP A 9 -12.96 -0.71 -1.90
C ASP A 9 -11.68 -0.79 -2.70
N ASP A 10 -11.05 0.34 -2.99
CA ASP A 10 -9.98 0.38 -3.98
C ASP A 10 -8.64 0.83 -3.46
N ILE A 11 -8.55 1.30 -2.22
CA ILE A 11 -7.29 1.84 -1.70
C ILE A 11 -6.96 1.23 -0.35
N ILE A 12 -5.73 0.77 -0.21
CA ILE A 12 -5.16 0.35 1.07
C ILE A 12 -4.07 1.35 1.42
N PHE A 13 -4.12 1.90 2.60
CA PHE A 13 -3.20 2.93 3.04
C PHE A 13 -2.54 2.50 4.34
N ALA A 14 -1.21 2.53 4.38
CA ALA A 14 -0.45 2.12 5.54
C ALA A 14 0.67 3.13 5.80
N PRO A 15 0.46 4.06 6.74
CA PRO A 15 1.48 5.06 7.04
C PRO A 15 2.61 4.48 7.87
N ILE A 16 3.80 5.05 7.72
CA ILE A 16 4.92 4.75 8.59
C ILE A 16 4.80 5.70 9.77
N VAL A 17 4.54 5.14 10.95
CA VAL A 17 4.21 5.97 12.10
C VAL A 17 5.35 6.13 13.11
N ASN A 18 6.39 5.33 13.00
CA ASN A 18 7.52 5.40 13.92
C ASN A 18 8.76 5.85 13.20
N GLN A 19 9.40 6.90 13.71
CA GLN A 19 10.67 7.33 13.18
C GLN A 19 11.66 6.18 13.30
N GLY A 20 12.39 5.93 12.23
CA GLY A 20 13.32 4.82 12.21
C GLY A 20 12.73 3.53 11.68
N GLN A 21 11.41 3.47 11.55
CA GLN A 21 10.78 2.31 10.95
C GLN A 21 10.96 2.38 9.44
N THR A 22 11.61 1.37 8.87
CA THR A 22 11.85 1.34 7.43
C THR A 22 11.16 0.18 6.74
N VAL A 23 10.62 -0.76 7.50
CA VAL A 23 9.91 -1.92 6.96
C VAL A 23 8.57 -2.02 7.66
N LYS A 24 7.53 -2.22 6.89
CA LYS A 24 6.19 -2.39 7.43
C LYS A 24 5.54 -3.62 6.82
N THR A 25 4.93 -4.42 7.68
CA THR A 25 4.17 -5.58 7.23
C THR A 25 2.77 -5.14 6.87
N VAL A 26 2.35 -5.47 5.65
CA VAL A 26 1.00 -5.14 5.19
C VAL A 26 0.29 -6.41 4.75
N TYR A 27 -1.02 -6.42 4.91
CA TYR A 27 -1.86 -7.52 4.48
C TYR A 27 -2.62 -7.10 3.22
N ILE A 28 -2.53 -7.92 2.18
CA ILE A 28 -3.25 -7.68 0.93
C ILE A 28 -4.42 -8.66 0.85
N PRO A 29 -5.65 -8.14 0.75
CA PRO A 29 -6.82 -9.00 0.63
C PRO A 29 -6.94 -9.57 -0.78
N ASP A 30 -8.01 -10.33 -1.03
CA ASP A 30 -8.25 -10.90 -2.35
C ASP A 30 -8.22 -9.83 -3.42
N GLY A 31 -7.74 -10.23 -4.59
CA GLY A 31 -7.68 -9.33 -5.73
C GLY A 31 -6.26 -9.00 -6.11
N GLU A 32 -6.15 -8.09 -7.05
CA GLU A 32 -4.85 -7.61 -7.50
C GLU A 32 -4.72 -6.15 -7.12
N TRP A 33 -3.60 -5.81 -6.51
CA TRP A 33 -3.37 -4.47 -5.98
C TRP A 33 -2.03 -3.97 -6.45
N ILE A 34 -1.97 -2.69 -6.81
CA ILE A 34 -0.75 -2.08 -7.32
C ILE A 34 -0.16 -1.19 -6.24
N LEU A 35 1.09 -1.47 -5.87
CA LEU A 35 1.81 -0.60 -4.94
C LEU A 35 2.21 0.65 -5.71
N THR A 36 1.76 1.81 -5.24
CA THR A 36 1.98 3.05 -5.97
C THR A 36 3.44 3.42 -6.10
N LYS A 37 4.26 2.97 -5.16
CA LYS A 37 5.67 3.30 -5.12
C LYS A 37 6.45 2.67 -6.28
N ASP A 38 6.18 1.39 -6.58
CA ASP A 38 6.95 0.67 -7.59
C ASP A 38 6.11 0.17 -8.75
N LYS A 39 4.79 0.37 -8.69
CA LYS A 39 3.85 -0.03 -9.74
C LYS A 39 3.77 -1.54 -9.93
N LYS A 40 4.22 -2.31 -8.95
CA LYS A 40 4.13 -3.76 -9.02
C LYS A 40 2.79 -4.24 -8.49
N VAL A 41 2.36 -5.41 -8.98
CA VAL A 41 1.10 -6.00 -8.61
C VAL A 41 1.32 -6.98 -7.47
N TYR A 42 0.48 -6.88 -6.44
CA TYR A 42 0.50 -7.77 -5.27
C TYR A 42 -0.84 -8.47 -5.16
N THR A 43 -0.81 -9.69 -4.70
CA THR A 43 -2.03 -10.48 -4.50
C THR A 43 -2.14 -10.83 -3.03
N LYS A 44 -3.20 -11.56 -2.67
CA LYS A 44 -3.52 -11.87 -1.28
C LYS A 44 -2.30 -12.40 -0.53
N GLY A 45 -2.07 -11.87 0.67
CA GLY A 45 -0.98 -12.32 1.52
C GLY A 45 -0.38 -11.21 2.35
N PHE A 46 0.64 -11.56 3.11
CA PHE A 46 1.40 -10.60 3.90
C PHE A 46 2.69 -10.25 3.19
N TYR A 47 3.04 -8.98 3.23
CA TYR A 47 4.25 -8.49 2.57
C TYR A 47 4.98 -7.54 3.47
N GLU A 48 6.30 -7.53 3.37
CA GLU A 48 7.13 -6.55 4.05
C GLU A 48 7.56 -5.52 3.03
N ILE A 49 7.11 -4.29 3.24
CA ILE A 49 7.34 -3.19 2.31
C ILE A 49 8.29 -2.19 2.95
N THR A 50 9.33 -1.84 2.24
CA THR A 50 10.31 -0.86 2.70
C THR A 50 9.88 0.54 2.30
N ALA A 51 9.91 1.47 3.24
CA ALA A 51 9.53 2.85 2.98
C ALA A 51 10.24 3.75 3.98
N GLU A 52 10.47 5.00 3.59
CA GLU A 52 11.06 5.97 4.48
C GLU A 52 10.06 6.41 5.53
N PHE A 53 10.57 6.88 6.65
CA PHE A 53 9.72 7.31 7.75
C PHE A 53 8.68 8.34 7.34
N TYR A 54 9.04 9.24 6.42
CA TYR A 54 8.13 10.31 6.00
C TYR A 54 7.23 9.90 4.84
N GLU A 55 7.31 8.65 4.42
CA GLU A 55 6.48 8.16 3.32
C GLU A 55 5.27 7.43 3.87
N PHE A 56 4.32 7.16 2.99
CA PHE A 56 3.25 6.23 3.29
C PHE A 56 3.24 5.16 2.22
N ILE A 57 2.67 4.02 2.57
CA ILE A 57 2.53 2.90 1.67
C ILE A 57 1.08 2.87 1.21
N ALA A 58 0.86 2.90 -0.09
CA ALA A 58 -0.50 2.86 -0.63
C ALA A 58 -0.59 1.86 -1.77
N PHE A 59 -1.65 1.05 -1.72
CA PHE A 59 -1.97 0.11 -2.78
C PHE A 59 -3.30 0.51 -3.38
N VAL A 60 -3.41 0.41 -4.69
CA VAL A 60 -4.64 0.73 -5.40
C VAL A 60 -5.06 -0.51 -6.19
N ARG A 61 -6.35 -0.85 -6.11
CA ARG A 61 -6.87 -2.01 -6.82
C ARG A 61 -6.60 -1.89 -8.31
N LYS A 62 -6.06 -2.96 -8.88
CA LYS A 62 -5.76 -2.98 -10.31
C LYS A 62 -7.05 -2.78 -11.11
N GLY A 63 -6.98 -1.88 -12.09
CA GLY A 63 -8.13 -1.57 -12.90
C GLY A 63 -8.95 -0.41 -12.37
N SER A 64 -8.61 0.11 -11.19
CA SER A 64 -9.31 1.27 -10.63
C SER A 64 -8.81 2.55 -11.29
N ASP A 65 -9.72 3.48 -11.54
CA ASP A 65 -9.34 4.78 -12.08
C ASP A 65 -8.55 5.60 -11.08
N VAL A 66 -8.62 5.23 -9.81
CA VAL A 66 -7.95 5.96 -8.74
C VAL A 66 -6.43 5.94 -8.92
N ILE A 67 -5.90 4.89 -9.56
CA ILE A 67 -4.45 4.77 -9.73
C ILE A 67 -3.86 5.99 -10.45
N GLU A 68 -4.64 6.63 -11.29
CA GLU A 68 -4.17 7.80 -12.03
C GLU A 68 -3.88 8.98 -11.11
N CYS A 69 -4.47 9.01 -9.92
CA CYS A 69 -4.20 10.06 -8.96
C CYS A 69 -2.79 9.99 -8.39
N PHE A 70 -2.18 8.82 -8.46
CA PHE A 70 -0.85 8.58 -7.92
C PHE A 70 0.21 8.50 -9.01
N ASP A 71 -0.19 8.58 -10.25
CA ASP A 71 0.71 8.39 -11.38
C ASP A 71 1.11 9.74 -11.94
N ASN A 72 2.36 10.09 -11.79
CA ASN A 72 2.90 11.34 -12.34
C ASN A 72 4.10 11.05 -13.19
#